data_c802ba62da37773946330231cbbfa0b2
#
_entry.id   c802ba62da37773946330231cbbfa0b2
#
_cell.length_a   1.000
_cell.length_b   1.000
_cell.length_c   1.000
_cell.angle_alpha   90.00
_cell.angle_beta   90.00
_cell.angle_gamma   90.00
#
_symmetry.space_group_name_H-M   'P 1'
#
loop_
_entity.id
_entity.type
_entity.pdbx_description
1 polymer ?
#
loop_
_entity_poly.entity_id
_entity_poly.type
_entity_poly.pdbx_seq_one_letter_code
_entity_poly.pdbx_strand_id
1 'polypeptide(L)'
;YGVETSKNATLEIINRGHTWEDAVDAVNRTKAHNILCGIHLIIGLPGETIDDILATADAVSTLPLDTVKLHQLQLIRGTRMAQQVEVGELAIMQWSAEEYIDVCLAFLRRLSPEIAVERFVSQSPAELLISPKWGLKNYEFTNLLMNRIRITSTRQGSEYAGK
;
A
#
# COMPACT_ATOMS: atom_id res chain seq x y z
N TYR A 1 -10.40 6.99 2.35
CA TYR A 1 -10.01 7.52 1.04
C TYR A 1 -9.07 6.55 0.31
N GLY A 2 -9.19 6.45 -1.02
CA GLY A 2 -8.22 5.76 -1.87
C GLY A 2 -7.10 6.73 -2.26
N VAL A 3 -6.05 6.76 -1.49
CA VAL A 3 -4.88 7.65 -1.71
C VAL A 3 -3.87 7.00 -2.66
N GLU A 4 -3.71 5.73 -2.55
CA GLU A 4 -2.86 4.79 -3.30
C GLU A 4 -1.35 4.97 -3.05
N THR A 5 -0.82 6.19 -3.17
CA THR A 5 0.59 6.56 -2.91
C THR A 5 0.72 8.06 -2.60
N SER A 6 1.85 8.47 -2.03
CA SER A 6 2.20 9.90 -1.88
C SER A 6 2.96 10.48 -3.07
N LYS A 7 3.25 9.67 -4.10
CA LYS A 7 4.07 10.06 -5.25
C LYS A 7 3.19 10.52 -6.42
N ASN A 8 3.09 11.84 -6.66
CA ASN A 8 2.24 12.40 -7.70
C ASN A 8 2.53 11.84 -9.10
N ALA A 9 3.81 11.60 -9.45
CA ALA A 9 4.16 10.99 -10.74
C ALA A 9 3.53 9.59 -10.92
N THR A 10 3.45 8.80 -9.85
CA THR A 10 2.78 7.50 -9.87
C THR A 10 1.26 7.66 -10.00
N LEU A 11 0.66 8.63 -9.29
CA LEU A 11 -0.78 8.93 -9.42
C LEU A 11 -1.16 9.32 -10.85
N GLU A 12 -0.30 10.06 -11.56
CA GLU A 12 -0.47 10.37 -12.98
C GLU A 12 -0.39 9.11 -13.86
N ILE A 13 0.61 8.26 -13.65
CA ILE A 13 0.76 6.99 -14.41
C ILE A 13 -0.48 6.12 -14.29
N ILE A 14 -1.04 5.99 -13.09
CA ILE A 14 -2.24 5.18 -12.86
C ILE A 14 -3.55 5.92 -13.15
N ASN A 15 -3.47 7.15 -13.65
CA ASN A 15 -4.62 8.02 -13.96
C ASN A 15 -5.59 8.17 -12.78
N ARG A 16 -5.05 8.48 -11.59
CA ARG A 16 -5.83 8.49 -10.34
C ARG A 16 -6.80 9.67 -10.23
N GLY A 17 -6.54 10.77 -10.96
CA GLY A 17 -7.43 11.94 -11.06
C GLY A 17 -7.40 12.87 -9.84
N HIS A 18 -6.48 12.66 -8.90
CA HIS A 18 -6.18 13.58 -7.79
C HIS A 18 -4.69 13.50 -7.44
N THR A 19 -4.20 14.52 -6.72
CA THR A 19 -2.81 14.60 -6.24
C THR A 19 -2.70 14.14 -4.78
N TRP A 20 -1.47 14.00 -4.31
CA TRP A 20 -1.17 13.80 -2.89
C TRP A 20 -1.71 14.94 -2.03
N GLU A 21 -1.56 16.17 -2.48
CA GLU A 21 -2.02 17.39 -1.80
C GLU A 21 -3.54 17.42 -1.63
N ASP A 22 -4.29 16.95 -2.64
CA ASP A 22 -5.75 16.77 -2.55
C ASP A 22 -6.14 15.76 -1.47
N ALA A 23 -5.38 14.67 -1.37
CA ALA A 23 -5.59 13.67 -0.33
C ALA A 23 -5.28 14.22 1.07
N VAL A 24 -4.21 14.99 1.23
CA VAL A 24 -3.84 15.67 2.48
C VAL A 24 -4.94 16.64 2.91
N ASP A 25 -5.44 17.48 2.00
CA ASP A 25 -6.56 18.41 2.28
C ASP A 25 -7.80 17.65 2.73
N ALA A 26 -8.18 16.58 1.99
CA ALA A 26 -9.36 15.77 2.32
C ALA A 26 -9.26 15.14 3.71
N VAL A 27 -8.10 14.59 4.08
CA VAL A 27 -7.85 14.02 5.42
C VAL A 27 -7.99 15.08 6.50
N ASN A 28 -7.31 16.22 6.34
CA ASN A 28 -7.33 17.30 7.32
C ASN A 28 -8.74 17.87 7.54
N ARG A 29 -9.49 18.08 6.47
CA ARG A 29 -10.89 18.54 6.54
C ARG A 29 -11.77 17.52 7.25
N THR A 30 -11.61 16.24 6.98
CA THR A 30 -12.36 15.17 7.64
C THR A 30 -12.08 15.16 9.14
N LYS A 31 -10.82 15.24 9.53
CA LYS A 31 -10.44 15.26 10.95
C LYS A 31 -10.87 16.54 11.67
N ALA A 32 -10.92 17.68 10.99
CA ALA A 32 -11.45 18.93 11.56
C ALA A 32 -12.92 18.81 11.99
N HIS A 33 -13.67 17.85 11.41
CA HIS A 33 -15.03 17.51 11.79
C HIS A 33 -15.15 16.33 12.78
N ASN A 34 -14.02 15.90 13.38
CA ASN A 34 -13.95 14.76 14.30
C ASN A 34 -14.47 13.44 13.69
N ILE A 35 -14.31 13.24 12.39
CA ILE A 35 -14.70 12.02 11.69
C ILE A 35 -13.48 11.10 11.63
N LEU A 36 -13.66 9.81 11.94
CA LEU A 36 -12.61 8.80 11.75
C LEU A 36 -12.19 8.73 10.28
N CYS A 37 -10.89 8.74 10.05
CA CYS A 37 -10.32 8.80 8.71
C CYS A 37 -9.32 7.67 8.46
N GLY A 38 -9.62 6.84 7.48
CA GLY A 38 -8.73 5.79 7.00
C GLY A 38 -8.38 5.97 5.53
N ILE A 39 -7.20 5.51 5.14
CA ILE A 39 -6.73 5.54 3.76
C ILE A 39 -6.40 4.15 3.23
N HIS A 40 -6.46 4.02 1.91
CA HIS A 40 -5.97 2.85 1.19
C HIS A 40 -4.69 3.22 0.44
N LEU A 41 -3.71 2.32 0.50
CA LEU A 41 -2.45 2.41 -0.23
C LEU A 41 -2.24 1.13 -1.04
N ILE A 42 -1.65 1.27 -2.22
CA ILE A 42 -1.27 0.15 -3.07
C ILE A 42 0.26 0.06 -3.11
N ILE A 43 0.78 -1.08 -2.73
CA ILE A 43 2.22 -1.37 -2.75
C ILE A 43 2.58 -2.03 -4.08
N GLY A 44 3.61 -1.50 -4.76
CA GLY A 44 4.10 -2.02 -6.04
C GLY A 44 3.50 -1.37 -7.26
N LEU A 45 3.05 -0.13 -7.14
CA LEU A 45 2.57 0.66 -8.27
C LEU A 45 3.67 0.88 -9.31
N PRO A 46 3.29 1.05 -10.61
CA PRO A 46 4.25 1.31 -11.67
C PRO A 46 5.11 2.53 -11.40
N GLY A 47 6.42 2.41 -11.67
CA GLY A 47 7.36 3.51 -11.50
C GLY A 47 7.78 3.81 -10.06
N GLU A 48 7.36 2.99 -9.11
CA GLU A 48 7.83 3.09 -7.72
C GLU A 48 9.01 2.15 -7.44
N THR A 49 9.90 2.62 -6.60
CA THR A 49 10.94 1.84 -5.94
C THR A 49 10.51 1.48 -4.52
N ILE A 50 11.28 0.63 -3.84
CA ILE A 50 11.08 0.37 -2.41
C ILE A 50 11.20 1.66 -1.60
N ASP A 51 12.16 2.53 -1.95
CA ASP A 51 12.35 3.82 -1.27
C ASP A 51 11.12 4.73 -1.43
N ASP A 52 10.46 4.75 -2.58
CA ASP A 52 9.21 5.50 -2.79
C ASP A 52 8.07 4.95 -1.89
N ILE A 53 7.98 3.62 -1.77
CA ILE A 53 7.00 2.96 -0.89
C ILE A 53 7.26 3.35 0.57
N LEU A 54 8.52 3.33 1.00
CA LEU A 54 8.91 3.70 2.35
C LEU A 54 8.73 5.21 2.62
N ALA A 55 9.00 6.05 1.62
CA ALA A 55 8.70 7.48 1.70
C ALA A 55 7.19 7.74 1.85
N THR A 56 6.35 6.91 1.23
CA THR A 56 4.90 6.97 1.43
C THR A 56 4.51 6.63 2.88
N ALA A 57 5.18 5.65 3.54
CA ALA A 57 4.97 5.38 4.96
C ALA A 57 5.29 6.59 5.84
N ASP A 58 6.41 7.27 5.56
CA ASP A 58 6.81 8.49 6.27
C ASP A 58 5.78 9.61 6.03
N ALA A 59 5.38 9.83 4.77
CA ALA A 59 4.43 10.89 4.41
C ALA A 59 3.06 10.70 5.07
N VAL A 60 2.47 9.51 5.02
CA VAL A 60 1.16 9.23 5.65
C VAL A 60 1.22 9.32 7.16
N SER A 61 2.37 9.03 7.76
CA SER A 61 2.59 9.14 9.21
C SER A 61 2.56 10.58 9.73
N THR A 62 2.64 11.57 8.84
CA THR A 62 2.47 12.99 9.23
C THR A 62 1.00 13.41 9.31
N LEU A 63 0.08 12.58 8.80
CA LEU A 63 -1.34 12.90 8.72
C LEU A 63 -2.09 12.39 9.97
N PRO A 64 -3.18 13.05 10.37
CA PRO A 64 -3.99 12.65 11.50
C PRO A 64 -4.93 11.48 11.14
N LEU A 65 -4.36 10.36 10.73
CA LEU A 65 -5.10 9.16 10.32
C LEU A 65 -5.42 8.28 11.52
N ASP A 66 -6.56 7.60 11.45
CA ASP A 66 -6.91 6.55 12.41
C ASP A 66 -6.49 5.17 11.88
N THR A 67 -6.64 4.94 10.57
CA THR A 67 -6.37 3.63 9.97
C THR A 67 -5.71 3.71 8.60
N VAL A 68 -4.99 2.63 8.24
CA VAL A 68 -4.49 2.41 6.88
C VAL A 68 -4.80 0.98 6.43
N LYS A 69 -5.14 0.83 5.15
CA LYS A 69 -5.25 -0.46 4.47
C LYS A 69 -4.17 -0.54 3.41
N LEU A 70 -3.35 -1.57 3.49
CA LEU A 70 -2.38 -1.89 2.45
C LEU A 70 -2.97 -2.93 1.49
N HIS A 71 -2.66 -2.76 0.22
CA HIS A 71 -2.96 -3.70 -0.84
C HIS A 71 -1.71 -3.95 -1.66
N GLN A 72 -1.45 -5.19 -2.04
CA GLN A 72 -0.54 -5.44 -3.15
C GLN A 72 -1.17 -4.95 -4.46
N LEU A 73 -0.37 -4.47 -5.39
CA LEU A 73 -0.85 -4.25 -6.75
C LEU A 73 -1.38 -5.57 -7.32
N GLN A 74 -2.59 -5.54 -7.84
CA GLN A 74 -3.20 -6.67 -8.55
C GLN A 74 -3.41 -6.32 -10.02
N LEU A 75 -2.82 -7.08 -10.92
CA LEU A 75 -3.06 -6.96 -12.34
C LEU A 75 -4.32 -7.74 -12.70
N ILE A 76 -5.34 -7.02 -13.13
CA ILE A 76 -6.68 -7.57 -13.37
C ILE A 76 -6.96 -7.63 -14.86
N ARG A 77 -7.42 -8.77 -15.34
CA ARG A 77 -7.80 -9.00 -16.75
C ARG A 77 -8.84 -7.99 -17.19
N GLY A 78 -8.66 -7.47 -18.42
CA GLY A 78 -9.56 -6.50 -19.03
C GLY A 78 -9.35 -5.05 -18.59
N THR A 79 -8.37 -4.77 -17.72
CA THR A 79 -8.00 -3.40 -17.36
C THR A 79 -6.99 -2.82 -18.37
N ARG A 80 -6.96 -1.49 -18.49
CA ARG A 80 -5.97 -0.79 -19.31
C ARG A 80 -4.54 -1.11 -18.85
N MET A 81 -4.30 -1.14 -17.54
CA MET A 81 -2.98 -1.50 -17.00
C MET A 81 -2.54 -2.91 -17.44
N ALA A 82 -3.46 -3.88 -17.44
CA ALA A 82 -3.13 -5.23 -17.91
C ALA A 82 -2.71 -5.24 -19.39
N GLN A 83 -3.40 -4.47 -20.24
CA GLN A 83 -3.05 -4.33 -21.66
C GLN A 83 -1.67 -3.66 -21.83
N GLN A 84 -1.41 -2.58 -21.10
CA GLN A 84 -0.12 -1.88 -21.17
C GLN A 84 1.05 -2.75 -20.72
N VAL A 85 0.85 -3.56 -19.68
CA VAL A 85 1.87 -4.53 -19.22
C VAL A 85 2.08 -5.63 -20.27
N GLU A 86 1.01 -6.15 -20.87
CA GLU A 86 1.07 -7.22 -21.88
C GLU A 86 1.86 -6.79 -23.12
N VAL A 87 1.68 -5.53 -23.57
CA VAL A 87 2.41 -4.99 -24.75
C VAL A 87 3.76 -4.37 -24.39
N GLY A 88 4.17 -4.41 -23.11
CA GLY A 88 5.47 -3.90 -22.67
C GLY A 88 5.56 -2.37 -22.55
N GLU A 89 4.45 -1.65 -22.57
CA GLU A 89 4.40 -0.21 -22.37
C GLU A 89 4.56 0.18 -20.90
N LEU A 90 4.20 -0.73 -19.98
CA LEU A 90 4.24 -0.50 -18.54
C LEU A 90 4.94 -1.67 -17.84
N ALA A 91 5.93 -1.35 -17.01
CA ALA A 91 6.58 -2.33 -16.14
C ALA A 91 5.99 -2.24 -14.73
N ILE A 92 5.75 -3.41 -14.13
CA ILE A 92 5.33 -3.52 -12.73
C ILE A 92 6.29 -4.43 -11.97
N MET A 93 6.47 -4.17 -10.69
CA MET A 93 7.17 -5.09 -9.81
C MET A 93 6.31 -6.34 -9.57
N GLN A 94 6.95 -7.50 -9.68
CA GLN A 94 6.31 -8.77 -9.34
C GLN A 94 7.05 -9.38 -8.16
N TRP A 95 6.36 -9.51 -7.04
CA TRP A 95 6.92 -10.10 -5.83
C TRP A 95 6.31 -11.45 -5.52
N SER A 96 7.11 -12.32 -4.95
CA SER A 96 6.64 -13.45 -4.18
C SER A 96 5.91 -12.96 -2.92
N ALA A 97 5.15 -13.83 -2.28
CA ALA A 97 4.49 -13.48 -1.02
C ALA A 97 5.50 -13.12 0.08
N GLU A 98 6.67 -13.77 0.09
CA GLU A 98 7.73 -13.51 1.07
C GLU A 98 8.39 -12.15 0.88
N GLU A 99 8.73 -11.79 -0.37
CA GLU A 99 9.28 -10.47 -0.69
C GLU A 99 8.29 -9.36 -0.33
N TYR A 100 7.00 -9.56 -0.63
CA TYR A 100 5.97 -8.61 -0.25
C TYR A 100 5.81 -8.49 1.28
N ILE A 101 5.93 -9.60 2.03
CA ILE A 101 5.96 -9.57 3.49
C ILE A 101 7.13 -8.69 3.97
N ASP A 102 8.33 -8.85 3.41
CA ASP A 102 9.50 -8.08 3.83
C ASP A 102 9.31 -6.58 3.57
N VAL A 103 8.67 -6.20 2.45
CA VAL A 103 8.29 -4.80 2.18
C VAL A 103 7.24 -4.31 3.18
N CYS A 104 6.23 -5.12 3.51
CA CYS A 104 5.23 -4.76 4.54
C CYS A 104 5.88 -4.53 5.91
N LEU A 105 6.88 -5.33 6.28
CA LEU A 105 7.61 -5.15 7.54
C LEU A 105 8.43 -3.85 7.52
N ALA A 106 9.10 -3.54 6.41
CA ALA A 106 9.84 -2.30 6.26
C ALA A 106 8.91 -1.08 6.34
N PHE A 107 7.74 -1.16 5.68
CA PHE A 107 6.70 -0.13 5.76
C PHE A 107 6.21 0.06 7.20
N LEU A 108 5.90 -1.04 7.91
CA LEU A 108 5.45 -1.00 9.31
C LEU A 108 6.46 -0.31 10.24
N ARG A 109 7.75 -0.57 10.07
CA ARG A 109 8.77 0.06 10.91
C ARG A 109 8.76 1.59 10.81
N ARG A 110 8.43 2.14 9.63
CA ARG A 110 8.35 3.59 9.38
C ARG A 110 6.99 4.21 9.69
N LEU A 111 5.92 3.39 9.64
CA LEU A 111 4.57 3.87 9.90
C LEU A 111 4.41 4.28 11.36
N SER A 112 3.78 5.45 11.60
CA SER A 112 3.43 5.91 12.94
C SER A 112 2.73 4.81 13.75
N PRO A 113 3.13 4.56 15.00
CA PRO A 113 2.50 3.55 15.85
C PRO A 113 1.05 3.88 16.24
N GLU A 114 0.60 5.13 16.01
CA GLU A 114 -0.76 5.57 16.30
C GLU A 114 -1.77 5.20 15.19
N ILE A 115 -1.28 4.83 14.00
CA ILE A 115 -2.14 4.48 12.86
C ILE A 115 -2.39 2.97 12.88
N ALA A 116 -3.65 2.56 13.05
CA ALA A 116 -3.99 1.14 13.02
C ALA A 116 -3.95 0.58 11.59
N VAL A 117 -3.28 -0.56 11.39
CA VAL A 117 -3.27 -1.24 10.09
C VAL A 117 -4.42 -2.24 10.04
N GLU A 118 -5.41 -2.01 9.16
CA GLU A 118 -6.59 -2.86 9.05
C GLU A 118 -6.33 -4.15 8.25
N ARG A 119 -5.48 -4.09 7.23
CA ARG A 119 -5.08 -5.25 6.41
C ARG A 119 -3.84 -4.96 5.58
N PHE A 120 -3.23 -6.03 5.07
CA PHE A 120 -2.01 -5.98 4.26
C PHE A 120 -2.19 -6.46 2.82
N VAL A 121 -3.30 -7.13 2.53
CA VAL A 121 -3.57 -7.71 1.21
C VAL A 121 -5.03 -7.56 0.83
N SER A 122 -5.30 -7.62 -0.46
CA SER A 122 -6.64 -7.67 -1.04
C SER A 122 -6.79 -8.93 -1.89
N GLN A 123 -8.03 -9.35 -2.11
CA GLN A 123 -8.37 -10.47 -3.00
C GLN A 123 -9.26 -9.99 -4.14
N SER A 124 -9.01 -10.53 -5.32
CA SER A 124 -9.87 -10.40 -6.50
C SER A 124 -10.34 -11.77 -6.95
N PRO A 125 -11.42 -11.86 -7.74
CA PRO A 125 -11.83 -13.11 -8.33
C PRO A 125 -10.69 -13.80 -9.08
N ALA A 126 -10.47 -15.09 -8.83
CA ALA A 126 -9.31 -15.82 -9.34
C ALA A 126 -9.26 -15.85 -10.89
N GLU A 127 -10.41 -15.83 -11.53
CA GLU A 127 -10.56 -15.82 -12.99
C GLU A 127 -10.13 -14.49 -13.63
N LEU A 128 -10.19 -13.41 -12.87
CA LEU A 128 -9.79 -12.07 -13.33
C LEU A 128 -8.35 -11.72 -12.94
N LEU A 129 -7.79 -12.36 -11.93
CA LEU A 129 -6.45 -12.06 -11.45
C LEU A 129 -5.38 -12.62 -12.38
N ILE A 130 -4.54 -11.73 -12.94
CA ILE A 130 -3.37 -12.11 -13.74
C ILE A 130 -2.17 -12.32 -12.82
N SER A 131 -1.87 -11.35 -11.95
CA SER A 131 -0.79 -11.39 -10.94
C SER A 131 -1.07 -10.48 -9.74
N PRO A 132 -0.42 -10.71 -8.60
CA PRO A 132 0.33 -11.90 -8.23
C PRO A 132 -0.58 -13.09 -7.93
N LYS A 133 -0.14 -14.31 -8.26
CA LYS A 133 -0.86 -15.55 -7.95
C LYS A 133 -0.12 -16.34 -6.88
N TRP A 134 -0.19 -15.87 -5.64
CA TRP A 134 0.48 -16.53 -4.51
C TRP A 134 -0.24 -17.79 -4.03
N GLY A 135 -1.51 -18.00 -4.43
CA GLY A 135 -2.31 -19.13 -3.98
C GLY A 135 -2.73 -19.06 -2.50
N LEU A 136 -2.55 -17.90 -1.86
CA LEU A 136 -2.85 -17.67 -0.45
C LEU A 136 -4.17 -16.92 -0.29
N LYS A 137 -4.96 -17.33 0.70
CA LYS A 137 -6.09 -16.53 1.19
C LYS A 137 -5.58 -15.42 2.12
N ASN A 138 -6.38 -14.38 2.31
CA ASN A 138 -5.98 -13.23 3.15
C ASN A 138 -5.52 -13.67 4.56
N TYR A 139 -6.22 -14.60 5.20
CA TYR A 139 -5.86 -15.06 6.53
C TYR A 139 -4.54 -15.86 6.53
N GLU A 140 -4.26 -16.64 5.47
CA GLU A 140 -3.01 -17.40 5.34
C GLU A 140 -1.83 -16.45 5.19
N PHE A 141 -1.97 -15.44 4.32
CA PHE A 141 -0.97 -14.37 4.19
C PHE A 141 -0.74 -13.65 5.52
N THR A 142 -1.83 -13.25 6.20
CA THR A 142 -1.73 -12.56 7.49
C THR A 142 -1.01 -13.41 8.53
N ASN A 143 -1.25 -14.72 8.57
CA ASN A 143 -0.55 -15.62 9.48
C ASN A 143 0.96 -15.70 9.19
N LEU A 144 1.35 -15.75 7.89
CA LEU A 144 2.76 -15.71 7.49
C LEU A 144 3.43 -14.41 7.91
N LEU A 145 2.78 -13.28 7.65
CA LEU A 145 3.26 -11.95 8.04
C LEU A 145 3.41 -11.82 9.56
N MET A 146 2.40 -12.23 10.34
CA MET A 146 2.46 -12.18 11.81
C MET A 146 3.56 -13.09 12.37
N ASN A 147 3.79 -14.25 11.74
CA ASN A 147 4.90 -15.13 12.10
C ASN A 147 6.26 -14.46 11.81
N ARG A 148 6.40 -13.82 10.64
CA ARG A 148 7.62 -13.08 10.27
C ARG A 148 7.86 -11.91 11.23
N ILE A 149 6.83 -11.14 11.61
CA ILE A 149 6.91 -10.08 12.63
C ILE A 149 7.48 -10.63 13.95
N ARG A 150 6.99 -11.80 14.39
CA ARG A 150 7.44 -12.42 15.63
C ARG A 150 8.91 -12.85 15.56
N ILE A 151 9.31 -13.52 14.48
CA ILE A 151 10.67 -14.03 14.28
C ILE A 151 11.68 -12.88 14.19
N THR A 152 11.33 -11.80 13.48
CA THR A 152 12.20 -10.63 13.30
C THR A 152 12.08 -9.60 14.42
N SER A 153 11.19 -9.82 15.39
CA SER A 153 10.88 -8.84 16.44
C SER A 153 10.53 -7.45 15.88
N THR A 154 9.91 -7.40 14.70
CA THR A 154 9.51 -6.15 14.06
C THR A 154 8.45 -5.46 14.89
N ARG A 155 8.62 -4.14 15.10
CA ARG A 155 7.65 -3.28 15.79
C ARG A 155 7.25 -2.14 14.87
N GLN A 156 5.95 -1.89 14.79
CA GLN A 156 5.45 -0.69 14.11
C GLN A 156 6.06 0.56 14.75
N GLY A 157 6.50 1.48 13.90
CA GLY A 157 7.09 2.74 14.35
C GLY A 157 8.51 2.65 14.91
N SER A 158 9.19 1.50 14.82
CA SER A 158 10.56 1.37 15.34
C SER A 158 11.59 2.25 14.59
N GLU A 159 11.26 2.65 13.37
CA GLU A 159 12.05 3.57 12.53
C GLU A 159 11.28 4.87 12.22
N TYR A 160 10.15 5.10 12.89
CA TYR A 160 9.37 6.32 12.74
C TYR A 160 10.12 7.51 13.34
N ALA A 161 10.39 8.53 12.50
CA ALA A 161 11.21 9.67 12.90
C ALA A 161 10.54 10.61 13.92
N GLY A 162 9.25 10.41 14.20
CA GLY A 162 8.47 11.30 15.06
C GLY A 162 8.13 12.64 14.38
N LYS A 163 7.27 13.42 15.00
CA LYS A 163 7.11 14.85 14.73
C LYS A 163 7.98 15.63 15.68
#